data_4c50dde776ab7a9a6fbc17012dbadbba
#
_entry.id   4c50dde776ab7a9a6fbc17012dbadbba
#
_cell.length_a   1.000
_cell.length_b   1.000
_cell.length_c   1.000
_cell.angle_alpha   90.00
_cell.angle_beta   90.00
_cell.angle_gamma   90.00
#
_symmetry.space_group_name_H-M   'P 1'
#
loop_
_entity.id
_entity.type
_entity.pdbx_description
1 polymer ?
#
loop_
_entity_poly.entity_id
_entity_poly.type
_entity_poly.pdbx_seq_one_letter_code
_entity_poly.pdbx_strand_id
1 'polypeptide(L)'
;GDGGLKKILPSILIAIVLIYSAFGIYTVDAQEEAVILRFGKYSATKGPGIHWNPPFIDNRFIVNTEKLFTHTTNSSMLTKDENIVNVEVAVQYKRSNPVFFLLEASAPEDSLAQASEAELRHVVGSTSMDSVLTVGREQIAMDVKSRLQTRLDTYRTGIEVVAVSIRESRPPDAVKEAFDDVVKAREDEVRLRNEAETYANEVVPIARGEAKRAVEDAEGYKQKVISEAEGEASRFDQLLVEYSKSPEVTRQRLYLDAVQSVMNNSTKVMIDVKEGNNILYLPLDQIAAASLNPRRDSVDNFQDTSPSTLGSSIQEITDRVIEELRRRQDRR
;
A
#
# COMPACT_ATOMS: atom_id res chain seq x y z
N GLY A 1 -32.50 91.62 -16.89
CA GLY A 1 -31.87 90.57 -16.13
C GLY A 1 -32.18 89.12 -16.61
N ASP A 2 -32.95 88.94 -17.72
CA ASP A 2 -33.48 87.59 -18.14
C ASP A 2 -32.59 86.76 -19.06
N GLY A 3 -31.48 87.31 -19.56
CA GLY A 3 -30.62 86.64 -20.50
C GLY A 3 -29.63 85.64 -19.84
N GLY A 4 -29.28 85.80 -18.60
CA GLY A 4 -28.32 84.97 -17.85
C GLY A 4 -28.91 83.64 -17.43
N LEU A 5 -30.16 83.68 -16.90
CA LEU A 5 -30.87 82.50 -16.43
C LEU A 5 -31.11 81.44 -17.57
N LYS A 6 -31.45 81.95 -18.80
CA LYS A 6 -31.70 81.07 -19.99
C LYS A 6 -30.46 80.33 -20.45
N LYS A 7 -29.25 80.80 -20.18
CA LYS A 7 -27.99 80.16 -20.53
C LYS A 7 -27.45 79.27 -19.41
N ILE A 8 -27.74 79.59 -18.16
CA ILE A 8 -27.31 78.85 -16.97
C ILE A 8 -28.12 77.54 -16.79
N LEU A 9 -29.45 77.63 -17.07
CA LEU A 9 -30.35 76.46 -16.93
C LEU A 9 -29.94 75.22 -17.72
N PRO A 10 -29.58 75.32 -19.03
CA PRO A 10 -29.10 74.17 -19.77
C PRO A 10 -27.73 73.63 -19.30
N SER A 11 -26.84 74.51 -18.79
CA SER A 11 -25.54 74.06 -18.25
C SER A 11 -25.70 73.32 -16.95
N ILE A 12 -26.62 73.71 -16.09
CA ILE A 12 -26.97 72.98 -14.84
C ILE A 12 -27.60 71.63 -15.20
N LEU A 13 -28.49 71.58 -16.19
CA LEU A 13 -29.11 70.34 -16.62
C LEU A 13 -28.05 69.34 -17.17
N ILE A 14 -27.10 69.83 -17.99
CA ILE A 14 -25.99 69.02 -18.49
C ILE A 14 -25.11 68.52 -17.36
N ALA A 15 -24.78 69.35 -16.39
CA ALA A 15 -24.00 68.97 -15.19
C ALA A 15 -24.71 67.88 -14.38
N ILE A 16 -26.02 67.99 -14.18
CA ILE A 16 -26.84 66.98 -13.49
C ILE A 16 -26.83 65.66 -14.28
N VAL A 17 -26.97 65.69 -15.59
CA VAL A 17 -26.93 64.47 -16.41
C VAL A 17 -25.55 63.84 -16.41
N LEU A 18 -24.45 64.59 -16.41
CA LEU A 18 -23.10 64.07 -16.30
C LEU A 18 -22.85 63.44 -14.95
N ILE A 19 -23.27 64.08 -13.86
CA ILE A 19 -23.17 63.53 -12.51
C ILE A 19 -24.00 62.25 -12.39
N TYR A 20 -25.23 62.25 -12.90
CA TYR A 20 -26.09 61.07 -12.94
C TYR A 20 -25.46 59.92 -13.72
N SER A 21 -24.85 60.21 -14.89
CA SER A 21 -24.16 59.21 -15.70
C SER A 21 -22.92 58.63 -14.99
N ALA A 22 -22.17 59.49 -14.25
CA ALA A 22 -20.99 59.01 -13.53
C ALA A 22 -21.33 58.08 -12.38
N PHE A 23 -22.46 58.29 -11.72
CA PHE A 23 -22.92 57.40 -10.62
C PHE A 23 -23.39 56.03 -11.10
N GLY A 24 -23.65 55.85 -12.40
CA GLY A 24 -24.09 54.58 -12.98
C GLY A 24 -22.97 53.61 -13.31
N ILE A 25 -21.68 54.03 -13.27
CA ILE A 25 -20.54 53.20 -13.62
C ILE A 25 -20.20 52.30 -12.43
N TYR A 26 -20.00 51.00 -12.70
CA TYR A 26 -19.54 50.04 -11.73
C TYR A 26 -18.65 48.96 -12.40
N THR A 27 -17.85 48.30 -11.60
CA THR A 27 -16.98 47.20 -12.04
C THR A 27 -17.48 45.90 -11.44
N VAL A 28 -17.38 44.82 -12.20
CA VAL A 28 -17.63 43.43 -11.81
C VAL A 28 -16.31 42.69 -11.89
N ASP A 29 -15.90 42.03 -10.81
CA ASP A 29 -14.66 41.31 -10.76
C ASP A 29 -14.70 40.03 -11.62
N ALA A 30 -13.52 39.45 -11.93
CA ALA A 30 -13.39 38.31 -12.82
C ALA A 30 -14.13 37.03 -12.35
N GLN A 31 -14.39 36.95 -11.02
CA GLN A 31 -15.06 35.79 -10.39
C GLN A 31 -16.51 36.07 -10.04
N GLU A 32 -17.08 37.22 -10.51
CA GLU A 32 -18.39 37.70 -10.11
C GLU A 32 -19.29 37.92 -11.32
N GLU A 33 -20.58 37.75 -11.08
CA GLU A 33 -21.61 38.12 -12.03
C GLU A 33 -22.61 39.06 -11.37
N ALA A 34 -23.05 40.09 -12.08
CA ALA A 34 -24.03 41.05 -11.63
C ALA A 34 -25.41 40.75 -12.22
N VAL A 35 -26.36 40.43 -11.37
CA VAL A 35 -27.78 40.30 -11.73
C VAL A 35 -28.45 41.69 -11.60
N ILE A 36 -29.05 42.13 -12.70
CA ILE A 36 -29.70 43.45 -12.80
C ILE A 36 -31.21 43.27 -12.75
N LEU A 37 -31.81 43.94 -11.77
CA LEU A 37 -33.26 43.99 -11.63
C LEU A 37 -33.74 45.43 -11.98
N ARG A 38 -34.55 45.55 -13.04
CA ARG A 38 -35.19 46.79 -13.41
C ARG A 38 -36.61 46.86 -12.87
N PHE A 39 -36.86 47.82 -12.01
CA PHE A 39 -38.14 47.95 -11.30
C PHE A 39 -38.55 46.63 -10.59
N GLY A 40 -37.55 45.90 -10.04
CA GLY A 40 -37.80 44.63 -9.34
C GLY A 40 -37.97 43.40 -10.27
N LYS A 41 -37.94 43.56 -11.61
CA LYS A 41 -38.02 42.46 -12.56
C LYS A 41 -36.64 42.17 -13.16
N TYR A 42 -36.30 40.88 -13.32
CA TYR A 42 -35.06 40.48 -13.95
C TYR A 42 -34.94 41.12 -15.36
N SER A 43 -33.82 41.74 -15.62
CA SER A 43 -33.51 42.40 -16.90
C SER A 43 -32.33 41.71 -17.60
N ALA A 44 -31.21 41.50 -16.95
CA ALA A 44 -30.01 40.93 -17.55
C ALA A 44 -29.01 40.48 -16.50
N THR A 45 -28.14 39.55 -16.85
CA THR A 45 -26.93 39.20 -16.12
C THR A 45 -25.73 39.78 -16.85
N LYS A 46 -24.82 40.42 -16.13
CA LYS A 46 -23.58 41.01 -16.68
C LYS A 46 -22.38 40.26 -16.12
N GLY A 47 -21.50 39.84 -17.01
CA GLY A 47 -20.22 39.21 -16.68
C GLY A 47 -19.17 40.24 -16.18
N PRO A 48 -17.93 39.79 -15.99
CA PRO A 48 -16.80 40.62 -15.57
C PRO A 48 -16.55 41.81 -16.48
N GLY A 49 -16.15 42.96 -15.87
CA GLY A 49 -15.79 44.16 -16.61
C GLY A 49 -16.45 45.41 -16.10
N ILE A 50 -16.33 46.51 -16.85
CA ILE A 50 -16.93 47.81 -16.54
C ILE A 50 -18.29 47.88 -17.20
N HIS A 51 -19.30 48.17 -16.44
CA HIS A 51 -20.69 48.29 -16.86
C HIS A 51 -21.29 49.60 -16.41
N TRP A 52 -22.35 49.99 -17.09
CA TRP A 52 -23.14 51.16 -16.74
C TRP A 52 -24.62 50.78 -16.62
N ASN A 53 -25.21 51.19 -15.50
CA ASN A 53 -26.64 51.06 -15.25
C ASN A 53 -27.24 52.39 -14.79
N PRO A 54 -28.47 52.74 -15.22
CA PRO A 54 -29.15 53.90 -14.76
C PRO A 54 -29.40 53.82 -13.23
N PRO A 55 -28.79 54.71 -12.44
CA PRO A 55 -28.99 54.71 -10.98
C PRO A 55 -30.46 55.01 -10.65
N PHE A 56 -30.96 54.46 -9.52
CA PHE A 56 -32.34 54.51 -9.06
C PHE A 56 -33.38 53.68 -9.79
N ILE A 57 -33.12 53.26 -11.05
CA ILE A 57 -34.04 52.44 -11.84
C ILE A 57 -33.63 50.93 -11.73
N ASP A 58 -32.33 50.67 -11.81
CA ASP A 58 -31.77 49.33 -11.83
C ASP A 58 -31.13 49.03 -10.46
N ASN A 59 -31.57 47.93 -9.84
CA ASN A 59 -30.91 47.33 -8.67
C ASN A 59 -29.94 46.26 -9.14
N ARG A 60 -28.73 46.27 -8.63
CA ARG A 60 -27.70 45.30 -8.93
C ARG A 60 -27.37 44.40 -7.74
N PHE A 61 -27.24 43.12 -7.97
CA PHE A 61 -26.77 42.12 -6.99
C PHE A 61 -25.56 41.44 -7.58
N ILE A 62 -24.43 41.56 -6.90
CA ILE A 62 -23.16 40.92 -7.31
C ILE A 62 -23.06 39.62 -6.56
N VAL A 63 -22.88 38.52 -7.29
CA VAL A 63 -22.72 37.16 -6.78
C VAL A 63 -21.39 36.61 -7.26
N ASN A 64 -20.58 36.09 -6.35
CA ASN A 64 -19.37 35.41 -6.72
C ASN A 64 -19.73 33.98 -7.14
N THR A 65 -19.42 33.63 -8.43
CA THR A 65 -19.79 32.35 -9.05
C THR A 65 -18.68 31.29 -9.00
N GLU A 66 -17.43 31.71 -8.78
CA GLU A 66 -16.28 30.80 -8.75
C GLU A 66 -15.81 30.46 -7.33
N LYS A 67 -16.21 31.24 -6.34
CA LYS A 67 -15.83 31.01 -4.94
C LYS A 67 -16.46 29.72 -4.43
N LEU A 68 -15.60 28.85 -3.87
CA LEU A 68 -16.03 27.65 -3.18
C LEU A 68 -16.47 27.97 -1.75
N PHE A 69 -17.66 27.52 -1.43
CA PHE A 69 -18.22 27.55 -0.08
C PHE A 69 -18.28 26.12 0.47
N THR A 70 -18.18 26.00 1.78
CA THR A 70 -18.27 24.70 2.46
C THR A 70 -19.41 24.74 3.46
N HIS A 71 -20.34 23.81 3.33
CA HIS A 71 -21.38 23.56 4.32
C HIS A 71 -21.07 22.25 5.03
N THR A 72 -21.02 22.27 6.36
CA THR A 72 -20.77 21.06 7.16
C THR A 72 -22.04 20.70 7.91
N THR A 73 -22.47 19.45 7.79
CA THR A 73 -23.63 18.90 8.48
C THR A 73 -23.17 17.72 9.34
N ASN A 74 -23.59 17.71 10.60
CA ASN A 74 -23.43 16.59 11.52
C ASN A 74 -24.81 16.08 11.92
N SER A 75 -25.09 14.82 11.62
CA SER A 75 -26.40 14.22 11.87
C SER A 75 -26.28 12.76 12.30
N SER A 76 -27.13 12.39 13.24
CA SER A 76 -27.28 11.00 13.68
C SER A 76 -28.34 10.30 12.83
N MET A 77 -28.02 9.14 12.29
CA MET A 77 -28.93 8.42 11.40
C MET A 77 -28.80 6.91 11.53
N LEU A 78 -29.81 6.21 11.06
CA LEU A 78 -29.88 4.76 11.09
C LEU A 78 -29.37 4.18 9.76
N THR A 79 -28.54 3.17 9.84
CA THR A 79 -28.06 2.38 8.68
C THR A 79 -29.05 1.26 8.32
N LYS A 80 -28.82 0.60 7.18
CA LYS A 80 -29.64 -0.51 6.70
C LYS A 80 -29.72 -1.70 7.70
N ASP A 81 -28.66 -1.91 8.45
CA ASP A 81 -28.51 -2.95 9.47
C ASP A 81 -28.92 -2.49 10.86
N GLU A 82 -29.78 -1.45 10.93
CA GLU A 82 -30.41 -0.94 12.15
C GLU A 82 -29.42 -0.39 13.21
N ASN A 83 -28.23 -0.02 12.80
CA ASN A 83 -27.24 0.62 13.68
C ASN A 83 -27.33 2.14 13.58
N ILE A 84 -27.14 2.83 14.71
CA ILE A 84 -27.08 4.28 14.76
C ILE A 84 -25.65 4.74 14.50
N VAL A 85 -25.47 5.66 13.54
CA VAL A 85 -24.18 6.28 13.22
C VAL A 85 -24.29 7.80 13.25
N ASN A 86 -23.27 8.45 13.79
CA ASN A 86 -23.06 9.88 13.68
C ASN A 86 -22.14 10.14 12.50
N VAL A 87 -22.65 10.88 11.51
CA VAL A 87 -21.89 11.16 10.27
C VAL A 87 -21.74 12.67 10.12
N GLU A 88 -20.49 13.12 9.98
CA GLU A 88 -20.13 14.48 9.63
C GLU A 88 -19.76 14.53 8.14
N VAL A 89 -20.52 15.34 7.39
CA VAL A 89 -20.31 15.54 5.96
C VAL A 89 -20.02 17.01 5.66
N ALA A 90 -19.00 17.24 4.86
CA ALA A 90 -18.69 18.54 4.29
C ALA A 90 -19.07 18.55 2.80
N VAL A 91 -19.97 19.46 2.44
CA VAL A 91 -20.41 19.71 1.07
C VAL A 91 -19.73 20.98 0.58
N GLN A 92 -18.90 20.83 -0.46
CA GLN A 92 -18.30 21.98 -1.15
C GLN A 92 -19.17 22.33 -2.35
N TYR A 93 -19.56 23.59 -2.45
CA TYR A 93 -20.44 24.06 -3.50
C TYR A 93 -20.01 25.43 -3.99
N LYS A 94 -20.47 25.78 -5.21
CA LYS A 94 -20.37 27.12 -5.77
C LYS A 94 -21.75 27.59 -6.26
N ARG A 95 -21.91 28.88 -6.42
CA ARG A 95 -23.15 29.51 -6.91
C ARG A 95 -23.09 29.64 -8.43
N SER A 96 -23.39 28.56 -9.17
CA SER A 96 -23.19 28.51 -10.62
C SER A 96 -24.18 29.35 -11.42
N ASN A 97 -25.40 29.51 -10.91
CA ASN A 97 -26.41 30.34 -11.57
C ASN A 97 -26.94 31.42 -10.62
N PRO A 98 -26.45 32.68 -10.74
CA PRO A 98 -26.83 33.75 -9.83
C PRO A 98 -28.29 34.15 -9.95
N VAL A 99 -28.93 33.94 -11.09
CA VAL A 99 -30.36 34.24 -11.29
C VAL A 99 -31.23 33.33 -10.45
N PHE A 100 -30.98 32.01 -10.54
CA PHE A 100 -31.72 31.02 -9.74
C PHE A 100 -31.45 31.22 -8.25
N PHE A 101 -30.19 31.47 -7.90
CA PHE A 101 -29.76 31.68 -6.51
C PHE A 101 -30.45 32.88 -5.85
N LEU A 102 -30.66 33.98 -6.60
CA LEU A 102 -31.23 35.21 -6.02
C LEU A 102 -32.75 35.34 -6.16
N LEU A 103 -33.32 34.75 -7.24
CA LEU A 103 -34.71 35.08 -7.61
C LEU A 103 -35.68 33.89 -7.50
N GLU A 104 -35.20 32.69 -7.66
CA GLU A 104 -36.07 31.51 -7.66
C GLU A 104 -36.16 30.85 -6.26
N ALA A 105 -35.03 30.75 -5.58
CA ALA A 105 -34.98 30.19 -4.24
C ALA A 105 -35.02 31.25 -3.16
N SER A 106 -35.95 31.15 -2.21
CA SER A 106 -36.06 32.09 -1.10
C SER A 106 -34.88 32.00 -0.13
N ALA A 107 -34.37 30.78 0.11
CA ALA A 107 -33.23 30.48 0.96
C ALA A 107 -32.44 29.29 0.37
N PRO A 108 -31.59 29.55 -0.63
CA PRO A 108 -30.90 28.45 -1.35
C PRO A 108 -29.90 27.72 -0.46
N GLU A 109 -29.27 28.36 0.48
CA GLU A 109 -28.32 27.73 1.41
C GLU A 109 -29.03 26.86 2.46
N ASP A 110 -30.19 27.26 2.94
CA ASP A 110 -31.02 26.43 3.83
C ASP A 110 -31.58 25.21 3.06
N SER A 111 -31.95 25.43 1.81
CA SER A 111 -32.37 24.33 0.92
C SER A 111 -31.24 23.31 0.68
N LEU A 112 -30.00 23.79 0.50
CA LEU A 112 -28.81 22.95 0.42
C LEU A 112 -28.61 22.13 1.71
N ALA A 113 -28.71 22.80 2.87
CA ALA A 113 -28.54 22.16 4.18
C ALA A 113 -29.54 21.02 4.38
N GLN A 114 -30.84 21.30 4.16
CA GLN A 114 -31.91 20.32 4.32
C GLN A 114 -31.82 19.20 3.28
N ALA A 115 -31.53 19.52 2.02
CA ALA A 115 -31.35 18.54 0.97
C ALA A 115 -30.14 17.63 1.24
N SER A 116 -29.02 18.19 1.71
CA SER A 116 -27.81 17.43 2.04
C SER A 116 -28.07 16.41 3.14
N GLU A 117 -28.80 16.82 4.19
CA GLU A 117 -29.17 15.93 5.29
C GLU A 117 -30.14 14.83 4.81
N ALA A 118 -31.14 15.19 3.98
CA ALA A 118 -32.13 14.24 3.48
C ALA A 118 -31.50 13.20 2.56
N GLU A 119 -30.65 13.61 1.61
CA GLU A 119 -29.98 12.67 0.69
C GLU A 119 -28.93 11.83 1.42
N LEU A 120 -28.21 12.40 2.39
CA LEU A 120 -27.30 11.66 3.23
C LEU A 120 -28.04 10.57 4.02
N ARG A 121 -29.16 10.93 4.66
CA ARG A 121 -30.00 9.97 5.41
C ARG A 121 -30.50 8.85 4.50
N HIS A 122 -30.88 9.17 3.28
CA HIS A 122 -31.33 8.17 2.31
C HIS A 122 -30.21 7.19 1.91
N VAL A 123 -29.03 7.70 1.59
CA VAL A 123 -27.88 6.86 1.17
C VAL A 123 -27.35 6.03 2.33
N VAL A 124 -27.17 6.63 3.52
CA VAL A 124 -26.69 5.91 4.71
C VAL A 124 -27.73 4.85 5.13
N GLY A 125 -29.03 5.17 5.10
CA GLY A 125 -30.11 4.23 5.42
C GLY A 125 -30.23 3.06 4.45
N SER A 126 -29.65 3.15 3.24
CA SER A 126 -29.58 2.04 2.28
C SER A 126 -28.27 1.26 2.35
N THR A 127 -27.31 1.68 3.19
CA THR A 127 -25.95 1.14 3.28
C THR A 127 -25.72 0.49 4.65
N SER A 128 -24.89 -0.57 4.70
CA SER A 128 -24.49 -1.19 5.96
C SER A 128 -23.52 -0.31 6.75
N MET A 129 -23.53 -0.43 8.07
CA MET A 129 -22.65 0.31 8.97
C MET A 129 -21.16 0.10 8.64
N ASP A 130 -20.78 -1.12 8.32
CA ASP A 130 -19.39 -1.47 7.96
C ASP A 130 -18.91 -0.65 6.76
N SER A 131 -19.73 -0.47 5.72
CA SER A 131 -19.42 0.36 4.56
C SER A 131 -19.32 1.84 4.90
N VAL A 132 -20.15 2.33 5.82
CA VAL A 132 -20.12 3.73 6.28
C VAL A 132 -18.85 4.03 7.10
N LEU A 133 -18.36 3.06 7.87
CA LEU A 133 -17.18 3.21 8.73
C LEU A 133 -15.86 2.99 8.00
N THR A 134 -15.85 2.23 6.88
CA THR A 134 -14.63 1.76 6.23
C THR A 134 -14.48 2.27 4.78
N VAL A 135 -14.29 1.37 3.84
CA VAL A 135 -13.93 1.65 2.44
C VAL A 135 -15.09 2.25 1.63
N GLY A 136 -16.33 2.10 2.10
CA GLY A 136 -17.51 2.56 1.36
C GLY A 136 -17.76 4.06 1.37
N ARG A 137 -17.03 4.84 2.17
CA ARG A 137 -17.23 6.29 2.34
C ARG A 137 -17.15 7.08 1.03
N GLU A 138 -16.22 6.72 0.16
CA GLU A 138 -16.04 7.42 -1.12
C GLU A 138 -17.23 7.16 -2.06
N GLN A 139 -17.71 5.93 -2.13
CA GLN A 139 -18.90 5.60 -2.91
C GLN A 139 -20.13 6.31 -2.38
N ILE A 140 -20.32 6.33 -1.06
CA ILE A 140 -21.41 7.06 -0.40
C ILE A 140 -21.35 8.55 -0.73
N ALA A 141 -20.16 9.16 -0.68
CA ALA A 141 -19.97 10.58 -1.01
C ALA A 141 -20.33 10.88 -2.47
N MET A 142 -19.98 10.00 -3.41
CA MET A 142 -20.35 10.13 -4.82
C MET A 142 -21.87 9.99 -5.04
N ASP A 143 -22.50 9.04 -4.38
CA ASP A 143 -23.95 8.81 -4.48
C ASP A 143 -24.72 10.00 -3.88
N VAL A 144 -24.28 10.50 -2.72
CA VAL A 144 -24.87 11.70 -2.10
C VAL A 144 -24.68 12.91 -3.02
N LYS A 145 -23.50 13.14 -3.59
CA LYS A 145 -23.25 14.24 -4.52
C LYS A 145 -24.22 14.20 -5.71
N SER A 146 -24.36 13.05 -6.35
CA SER A 146 -25.22 12.88 -7.52
C SER A 146 -26.70 13.16 -7.20
N ARG A 147 -27.18 12.60 -6.11
CA ARG A 147 -28.58 12.79 -5.66
C ARG A 147 -28.83 14.22 -5.22
N LEU A 148 -27.90 14.80 -4.44
CA LEU A 148 -27.98 16.19 -3.95
C LEU A 148 -28.02 17.17 -5.14
N GLN A 149 -27.17 17.02 -6.16
CA GLN A 149 -27.20 17.87 -7.34
C GLN A 149 -28.55 17.78 -8.04
N THR A 150 -29.08 16.58 -8.28
CA THR A 150 -30.38 16.37 -8.90
C THR A 150 -31.50 17.05 -8.13
N ARG A 151 -31.44 17.00 -6.78
CA ARG A 151 -32.41 17.66 -5.90
C ARG A 151 -32.33 19.18 -6.00
N LEU A 152 -31.11 19.73 -5.93
CA LEU A 152 -30.86 21.18 -6.03
C LEU A 152 -31.26 21.75 -7.40
N ASP A 153 -31.07 20.98 -8.47
CA ASP A 153 -31.50 21.34 -9.83
C ASP A 153 -33.04 21.36 -9.92
N THR A 154 -33.70 20.40 -9.29
CA THR A 154 -35.17 20.36 -9.23
C THR A 154 -35.73 21.59 -8.48
N TYR A 155 -35.05 22.02 -7.42
CA TYR A 155 -35.44 23.22 -6.65
C TYR A 155 -34.99 24.53 -7.30
N ARG A 156 -34.22 24.46 -8.39
CA ARG A 156 -33.64 25.62 -9.09
C ARG A 156 -32.89 26.57 -8.15
N THR A 157 -32.08 26.00 -7.26
CA THR A 157 -31.31 26.78 -6.27
C THR A 157 -30.14 27.56 -6.86
N GLY A 158 -29.70 27.24 -8.08
CA GLY A 158 -28.51 27.83 -8.71
C GLY A 158 -27.20 27.43 -8.08
N ILE A 159 -27.20 26.38 -7.24
CA ILE A 159 -26.03 25.83 -6.56
C ILE A 159 -25.51 24.61 -7.31
N GLU A 160 -24.19 24.56 -7.51
CA GLU A 160 -23.48 23.41 -8.07
C GLU A 160 -22.60 22.76 -6.98
N VAL A 161 -22.81 21.47 -6.75
CA VAL A 161 -22.02 20.69 -5.78
C VAL A 161 -20.72 20.25 -6.42
N VAL A 162 -19.62 20.79 -5.94
CA VAL A 162 -18.28 20.46 -6.45
C VAL A 162 -17.78 19.14 -5.86
N ALA A 163 -17.86 19.01 -4.54
CA ALA A 163 -17.45 17.78 -3.85
C ALA A 163 -18.29 17.55 -2.59
N VAL A 164 -18.47 16.28 -2.26
CA VAL A 164 -19.00 15.83 -0.98
C VAL A 164 -17.92 14.98 -0.32
N SER A 165 -17.66 15.22 0.96
CA SER A 165 -16.65 14.49 1.72
C SER A 165 -17.21 14.10 3.08
N ILE A 166 -17.14 12.82 3.42
CA ILE A 166 -17.45 12.32 4.76
C ILE A 166 -16.20 12.53 5.60
N ARG A 167 -16.26 13.46 6.57
CA ARG A 167 -15.14 13.78 7.45
C ARG A 167 -15.00 12.75 8.56
N GLU A 168 -16.09 12.45 9.20
CA GLU A 168 -16.11 11.54 10.32
C GLU A 168 -17.39 10.72 10.31
N SER A 169 -17.24 9.43 10.60
CA SER A 169 -18.37 8.55 10.88
C SER A 169 -18.03 7.70 12.10
N ARG A 170 -18.89 7.78 13.12
CA ARG A 170 -18.68 7.13 14.42
C ARG A 170 -19.97 6.48 14.92
N PRO A 171 -19.86 5.34 15.61
CA PRO A 171 -20.98 4.87 16.42
C PRO A 171 -21.23 5.82 17.60
N PRO A 172 -22.41 5.79 18.23
CA PRO A 172 -22.67 6.51 19.47
C PRO A 172 -21.66 6.12 20.56
N ASP A 173 -21.31 7.07 21.44
CA ASP A 173 -20.30 6.86 22.48
C ASP A 173 -20.64 5.68 23.41
N ALA A 174 -21.92 5.40 23.63
CA ALA A 174 -22.39 4.29 24.48
C ALA A 174 -21.99 2.88 23.99
N VAL A 175 -21.73 2.73 22.69
CA VAL A 175 -21.42 1.43 22.06
C VAL A 175 -20.04 1.42 21.41
N LYS A 176 -19.32 2.53 21.44
CA LYS A 176 -18.03 2.72 20.79
C LYS A 176 -17.01 1.67 21.22
N GLU A 177 -16.88 1.43 22.52
CA GLU A 177 -15.91 0.46 23.07
C GLU A 177 -16.14 -0.96 22.53
N ALA A 178 -17.41 -1.39 22.45
CA ALA A 178 -17.76 -2.69 21.90
C ALA A 178 -17.44 -2.81 20.40
N PHE A 179 -17.64 -1.71 19.63
CA PHE A 179 -17.27 -1.69 18.21
C PHE A 179 -15.76 -1.68 18.00
N ASP A 180 -15.03 -0.92 18.81
CA ASP A 180 -13.57 -0.90 18.78
C ASP A 180 -12.98 -2.30 19.05
N ASP A 181 -13.58 -3.07 19.95
CA ASP A 181 -13.20 -4.46 20.22
C ASP A 181 -13.45 -5.39 19.01
N VAL A 182 -14.59 -5.22 18.31
CA VAL A 182 -14.87 -5.98 17.08
C VAL A 182 -13.87 -5.63 15.97
N VAL A 183 -13.54 -4.34 15.80
CA VAL A 183 -12.54 -3.91 14.82
C VAL A 183 -11.18 -4.51 15.15
N LYS A 184 -10.72 -4.42 16.41
CA LYS A 184 -9.47 -5.04 16.86
C LYS A 184 -9.44 -6.56 16.61
N ALA A 185 -10.54 -7.25 16.92
CA ALA A 185 -10.63 -8.69 16.68
C ALA A 185 -10.51 -9.06 15.20
N ARG A 186 -11.10 -8.26 14.29
CA ARG A 186 -10.94 -8.43 12.85
C ARG A 186 -9.51 -8.13 12.36
N GLU A 187 -8.92 -7.07 12.88
CA GLU A 187 -7.52 -6.73 12.57
C GLU A 187 -6.57 -7.85 13.05
N ASP A 188 -6.80 -8.38 14.24
CA ASP A 188 -6.05 -9.51 14.78
C ASP A 188 -6.23 -10.79 13.94
N GLU A 189 -7.44 -11.07 13.47
CA GLU A 189 -7.71 -12.19 12.56
C GLU A 189 -6.88 -12.05 11.26
N VAL A 190 -6.93 -10.88 10.63
CA VAL A 190 -6.17 -10.63 9.39
C VAL A 190 -4.66 -10.70 9.65
N ARG A 191 -4.20 -10.11 10.75
CA ARG A 191 -2.79 -10.15 11.14
C ARG A 191 -2.30 -11.58 11.36
N LEU A 192 -3.00 -12.36 12.15
CA LEU A 192 -2.65 -13.76 12.42
C LEU A 192 -2.68 -14.62 11.17
N ARG A 193 -3.64 -14.39 10.28
CA ARG A 193 -3.69 -15.07 8.98
C ARG A 193 -2.48 -14.75 8.12
N ASN A 194 -2.12 -13.46 8.01
CA ASN A 194 -0.96 -13.03 7.24
C ASN A 194 0.35 -13.53 7.84
N GLU A 195 0.48 -13.57 9.17
CA GLU A 195 1.63 -14.14 9.87
C GLU A 195 1.75 -15.64 9.57
N ALA A 196 0.65 -16.39 9.64
CA ALA A 196 0.63 -17.81 9.34
C ALA A 196 0.95 -18.09 7.86
N GLU A 197 0.43 -17.28 6.95
CA GLU A 197 0.74 -17.39 5.51
C GLU A 197 2.21 -17.07 5.21
N THR A 198 2.75 -16.04 5.84
CA THR A 198 4.18 -15.68 5.73
C THR A 198 5.04 -16.82 6.24
N TYR A 199 4.73 -17.39 7.40
CA TYR A 199 5.45 -18.53 7.97
C TYR A 199 5.37 -19.77 7.06
N ALA A 200 4.19 -20.07 6.52
CA ALA A 200 4.03 -21.18 5.58
C ALA A 200 4.83 -20.98 4.28
N ASN A 201 4.84 -19.75 3.75
CA ASN A 201 5.59 -19.39 2.55
C ASN A 201 7.12 -19.40 2.78
N GLU A 202 7.59 -19.26 4.00
CA GLU A 202 9.00 -19.39 4.35
C GLU A 202 9.40 -20.86 4.54
N VAL A 203 8.70 -21.60 5.40
CA VAL A 203 9.11 -22.94 5.84
C VAL A 203 8.88 -24.00 4.75
N VAL A 204 7.73 -23.97 4.07
CA VAL A 204 7.37 -25.02 3.11
C VAL A 204 8.30 -25.08 1.90
N PRO A 205 8.70 -23.95 1.25
CA PRO A 205 9.64 -23.99 0.15
C PRO A 205 11.05 -24.45 0.57
N ILE A 206 11.50 -24.06 1.77
CA ILE A 206 12.79 -24.47 2.31
C ILE A 206 12.81 -26.01 2.49
N ALA A 207 11.81 -26.56 3.19
CA ALA A 207 11.71 -27.99 3.41
C ALA A 207 11.60 -28.79 2.10
N ARG A 208 10.86 -28.27 1.12
CA ARG A 208 10.80 -28.89 -0.23
C ARG A 208 12.13 -28.83 -0.95
N GLY A 209 12.85 -27.71 -0.81
CA GLY A 209 14.18 -27.53 -1.38
C GLY A 209 15.19 -28.51 -0.79
N GLU A 210 15.20 -28.68 0.53
CA GLU A 210 16.06 -29.64 1.23
C GLU A 210 15.75 -31.10 0.84
N ALA A 211 14.47 -31.44 0.84
CA ALA A 211 14.04 -32.77 0.43
C ALA A 211 14.46 -33.09 -1.04
N LYS A 212 14.28 -32.12 -1.94
CA LYS A 212 14.70 -32.29 -3.34
C LYS A 212 16.22 -32.40 -3.46
N ARG A 213 16.99 -31.61 -2.73
CA ARG A 213 18.46 -31.71 -2.69
C ARG A 213 18.91 -33.07 -2.21
N ALA A 214 18.33 -33.60 -1.13
CA ALA A 214 18.65 -34.92 -0.63
C ALA A 214 18.40 -36.05 -1.67
N VAL A 215 17.32 -35.92 -2.44
CA VAL A 215 17.02 -36.87 -3.54
C VAL A 215 18.04 -36.76 -4.68
N GLU A 216 18.35 -35.53 -5.12
CA GLU A 216 19.32 -35.29 -6.20
C GLU A 216 20.74 -35.73 -5.78
N ASP A 217 21.13 -35.48 -4.53
CA ASP A 217 22.43 -35.96 -3.99
C ASP A 217 22.50 -37.49 -3.97
N ALA A 218 21.41 -38.15 -3.55
CA ALA A 218 21.34 -39.64 -3.58
C ALA A 218 21.38 -40.21 -5.00
N GLU A 219 20.71 -39.58 -5.95
CA GLU A 219 20.78 -39.95 -7.36
C GLU A 219 22.17 -39.73 -7.96
N GLY A 220 22.78 -38.58 -7.64
CA GLY A 220 24.16 -38.26 -8.03
C GLY A 220 25.16 -39.29 -7.46
N TYR A 221 25.02 -39.66 -6.17
CA TYR A 221 25.84 -40.70 -5.56
C TYR A 221 25.64 -42.06 -6.22
N LYS A 222 24.37 -42.45 -6.46
CA LYS A 222 24.05 -43.69 -7.18
C LYS A 222 24.72 -43.73 -8.55
N GLN A 223 24.59 -42.64 -9.32
CA GLN A 223 25.18 -42.58 -10.67
C GLN A 223 26.72 -42.65 -10.61
N LYS A 224 27.33 -41.98 -9.62
CA LYS A 224 28.77 -42.03 -9.39
C LYS A 224 29.24 -43.46 -9.14
N VAL A 225 28.58 -44.17 -8.21
CA VAL A 225 28.97 -45.57 -7.86
C VAL A 225 28.79 -46.51 -9.04
N ILE A 226 27.70 -46.35 -9.80
CA ILE A 226 27.47 -47.17 -11.01
C ILE A 226 28.57 -46.92 -12.06
N SER A 227 28.87 -45.63 -12.34
CA SER A 227 29.88 -45.26 -13.34
C SER A 227 31.29 -45.68 -12.92
N GLU A 228 31.63 -45.61 -11.64
CA GLU A 228 32.89 -46.14 -11.11
C GLU A 228 32.98 -47.64 -11.29
N ALA A 229 31.92 -48.40 -10.94
CA ALA A 229 31.90 -49.84 -11.10
C ALA A 229 31.99 -50.30 -12.58
N GLU A 230 31.26 -49.60 -13.47
CA GLU A 230 31.34 -49.85 -14.92
C GLU A 230 32.73 -49.52 -15.49
N GLY A 231 33.31 -48.39 -14.99
CA GLY A 231 34.68 -48.01 -15.36
C GLY A 231 35.73 -49.03 -14.92
N GLU A 232 35.62 -49.54 -13.69
CA GLU A 232 36.50 -50.59 -13.16
C GLU A 232 36.33 -51.90 -13.93
N ALA A 233 35.10 -52.30 -14.20
CA ALA A 233 34.83 -53.50 -15.00
C ALA A 233 35.42 -53.40 -16.43
N SER A 234 35.17 -52.24 -17.08
CA SER A 234 35.75 -52.03 -18.44
C SER A 234 37.27 -51.98 -18.42
N ARG A 235 37.89 -51.40 -17.40
CA ARG A 235 39.32 -51.40 -17.20
C ARG A 235 39.86 -52.82 -16.98
N PHE A 236 39.17 -53.63 -16.21
CA PHE A 236 39.51 -55.01 -15.95
C PHE A 236 39.46 -55.82 -17.25
N ASP A 237 38.39 -55.69 -18.03
CA ASP A 237 38.26 -56.40 -19.32
C ASP A 237 39.37 -56.00 -20.28
N GLN A 238 39.74 -54.75 -20.39
CA GLN A 238 40.88 -54.33 -21.23
C GLN A 238 42.20 -54.89 -20.74
N LEU A 239 42.43 -54.88 -19.43
CA LEU A 239 43.62 -55.48 -18.83
C LEU A 239 43.69 -57.03 -19.08
N LEU A 240 42.56 -57.69 -19.00
CA LEU A 240 42.48 -59.14 -19.27
C LEU A 240 42.89 -59.48 -20.71
N VAL A 241 42.45 -58.70 -21.68
CA VAL A 241 42.84 -58.84 -23.07
C VAL A 241 44.33 -58.65 -23.23
N GLU A 242 44.96 -57.64 -22.63
CA GLU A 242 46.39 -57.43 -22.72
C GLU A 242 47.19 -58.44 -21.91
N TYR A 243 46.69 -58.89 -20.76
CA TYR A 243 47.27 -59.97 -19.97
C TYR A 243 47.32 -61.29 -20.76
N SER A 244 46.31 -61.65 -21.53
CA SER A 244 46.25 -62.84 -22.34
C SER A 244 47.32 -62.91 -23.46
N LYS A 245 47.76 -61.69 -23.93
CA LYS A 245 48.83 -61.57 -24.95
C LYS A 245 50.21 -61.70 -24.36
N SER A 246 50.48 -61.20 -23.16
CA SER A 246 51.80 -61.22 -22.55
C SER A 246 51.71 -61.25 -20.98
N PRO A 247 51.50 -62.49 -20.41
CA PRO A 247 51.20 -62.62 -18.98
C PRO A 247 52.32 -62.14 -18.05
N GLU A 248 53.59 -62.49 -18.37
CA GLU A 248 54.71 -62.13 -17.49
C GLU A 248 54.98 -60.66 -17.39
N VAL A 249 55.00 -59.97 -18.53
CA VAL A 249 55.27 -58.51 -18.57
C VAL A 249 54.17 -57.73 -17.91
N THR A 250 52.92 -58.14 -18.17
CA THR A 250 51.74 -57.43 -17.58
C THR A 250 51.66 -57.59 -16.05
N ARG A 251 51.98 -58.81 -15.53
CA ARG A 251 52.07 -59.07 -14.09
C ARG A 251 53.11 -58.21 -13.41
N GLN A 252 54.32 -58.14 -14.05
CA GLN A 252 55.38 -57.31 -13.46
C GLN A 252 55.05 -55.83 -13.45
N ARG A 253 54.37 -55.33 -14.50
CA ARG A 253 53.93 -53.93 -14.55
C ARG A 253 52.85 -53.63 -13.50
N LEU A 254 51.83 -54.49 -13.37
CA LEU A 254 50.80 -54.37 -12.35
C LEU A 254 51.35 -54.36 -10.90
N TYR A 255 52.37 -55.29 -10.70
CA TYR A 255 53.06 -55.31 -9.40
C TYR A 255 53.78 -53.97 -9.10
N LEU A 256 54.51 -53.42 -10.07
CA LEU A 256 55.24 -52.21 -9.94
C LEU A 256 54.24 -50.98 -9.69
N ASP A 257 53.12 -50.95 -10.45
CA ASP A 257 52.10 -49.98 -10.30
C ASP A 257 51.44 -50.02 -8.91
N ALA A 258 51.16 -51.25 -8.42
CA ALA A 258 50.63 -51.45 -7.07
C ALA A 258 51.60 -50.96 -5.97
N VAL A 259 52.87 -51.33 -6.09
CA VAL A 259 53.95 -50.92 -5.19
C VAL A 259 54.11 -49.40 -5.22
N GLN A 260 54.06 -48.78 -6.41
CA GLN A 260 54.17 -47.36 -6.59
C GLN A 260 52.96 -46.64 -5.92
N SER A 261 51.75 -47.17 -6.10
CA SER A 261 50.54 -46.62 -5.44
C SER A 261 50.63 -46.67 -3.91
N VAL A 262 51.03 -47.83 -3.36
CA VAL A 262 51.26 -47.96 -1.91
C VAL A 262 52.34 -47.00 -1.43
N MET A 263 53.43 -46.91 -2.21
CA MET A 263 54.52 -46.01 -1.89
C MET A 263 54.12 -44.52 -1.97
N ASN A 264 53.27 -44.12 -2.89
CA ASN A 264 52.80 -42.75 -3.01
C ASN A 264 51.82 -42.36 -1.87
N ASN A 265 51.02 -43.32 -1.42
CA ASN A 265 49.98 -43.08 -0.41
C ASN A 265 50.48 -43.32 1.04
N SER A 266 51.72 -43.82 1.24
CA SER A 266 52.29 -44.02 2.57
C SER A 266 53.31 -42.93 2.89
N THR A 267 53.20 -42.35 4.08
CA THR A 267 54.19 -41.39 4.59
C THR A 267 55.49 -42.14 4.86
N LYS A 268 56.58 -41.76 4.22
CA LYS A 268 57.89 -42.40 4.33
C LYS A 268 58.83 -41.52 5.11
N VAL A 269 59.50 -42.12 6.12
CA VAL A 269 60.59 -41.52 6.85
C VAL A 269 61.83 -42.32 6.52
N MET A 270 62.75 -41.77 5.77
CA MET A 270 64.05 -42.38 5.50
C MET A 270 65.05 -41.89 6.54
N ILE A 271 65.60 -42.86 7.29
CA ILE A 271 66.60 -42.59 8.33
C ILE A 271 67.93 -43.18 7.85
N ASP A 272 68.85 -42.33 7.49
CA ASP A 272 70.25 -42.73 7.16
C ASP A 272 71.12 -42.42 8.38
N VAL A 273 71.44 -43.43 9.20
CA VAL A 273 72.31 -43.29 10.40
C VAL A 273 73.67 -43.91 10.08
N LYS A 274 74.63 -43.06 9.76
CA LYS A 274 76.03 -43.46 9.92
C LYS A 274 76.43 -43.31 11.37
N GLU A 275 77.11 -44.31 11.93
CA GLU A 275 77.51 -44.46 13.32
C GLU A 275 77.85 -43.13 14.02
N GLY A 276 77.03 -42.74 14.97
CA GLY A 276 77.21 -41.56 15.84
C GLY A 276 75.97 -41.33 16.68
N ASN A 277 76.16 -40.99 17.94
CA ASN A 277 75.17 -40.80 19.02
C ASN A 277 74.18 -39.62 18.70
N ASN A 278 73.29 -39.80 17.79
CA ASN A 278 72.29 -38.75 17.40
C ASN A 278 70.88 -39.12 17.97
N ILE A 279 70.33 -38.22 18.77
CA ILE A 279 68.95 -38.30 19.19
C ILE A 279 68.08 -37.82 18.01
N LEU A 280 67.34 -38.73 17.39
CA LEU A 280 66.34 -38.41 16.36
C LEU A 280 65.03 -38.05 17.02
N TYR A 281 64.63 -36.81 17.02
CA TYR A 281 63.32 -36.35 17.45
C TYR A 281 62.36 -36.44 16.22
N LEU A 282 61.43 -37.43 16.23
CA LEU A 282 60.34 -37.47 15.27
C LEU A 282 59.08 -36.93 15.91
N PRO A 283 58.57 -35.78 15.50
CA PRO A 283 57.27 -35.26 15.98
C PRO A 283 56.15 -36.03 15.27
N LEU A 284 55.81 -37.24 15.74
CA LEU A 284 54.81 -38.13 15.18
C LEU A 284 53.43 -37.47 15.19
N ASP A 285 53.14 -36.60 16.16
CA ASP A 285 51.87 -35.88 16.22
C ASP A 285 51.66 -34.90 15.06
N GLN A 286 52.72 -34.25 14.55
CA GLN A 286 52.66 -33.37 13.39
C GLN A 286 52.57 -34.16 12.07
N ILE A 287 53.20 -35.31 12.04
CA ILE A 287 53.13 -36.19 10.84
C ILE A 287 51.74 -36.85 10.76
N ALA A 288 51.16 -37.26 11.91
CA ALA A 288 49.78 -37.76 11.98
C ALA A 288 48.75 -36.69 11.60
N ALA A 289 48.94 -35.48 12.09
CA ALA A 289 48.05 -34.32 11.74
C ALA A 289 48.14 -33.95 10.25
N ALA A 290 49.33 -34.05 9.62
CA ALA A 290 49.52 -33.79 8.21
C ALA A 290 48.92 -34.91 7.32
N SER A 291 48.91 -36.18 7.80
CA SER A 291 48.29 -37.29 7.09
C SER A 291 46.76 -37.37 7.21
N LEU A 292 46.20 -36.70 8.23
CA LEU A 292 44.75 -36.56 8.43
C LEU A 292 44.14 -35.36 7.69
N ASN A 293 44.99 -34.56 7.03
CA ASN A 293 44.51 -33.45 6.20
C ASN A 293 44.80 -33.78 4.73
N PRO A 294 43.96 -34.59 4.05
CA PRO A 294 44.05 -34.68 2.59
C PRO A 294 43.77 -33.27 2.07
N ARG A 295 44.71 -32.75 1.23
CA ARG A 295 44.50 -31.49 0.50
C ARG A 295 43.07 -31.42 0.00
N ARG A 296 42.26 -30.66 0.72
CA ARG A 296 41.04 -30.10 0.16
C ARG A 296 41.52 -29.03 -0.84
N ASP A 297 41.69 -29.44 -2.07
CA ASP A 297 41.66 -28.53 -3.19
C ASP A 297 40.28 -27.78 -3.10
N SER A 298 40.43 -26.50 -3.03
CA SER A 298 39.40 -25.46 -3.03
C SER A 298 38.19 -25.82 -3.89
N VAL A 299 37.14 -26.34 -3.25
CA VAL A 299 35.76 -26.16 -3.69
C VAL A 299 34.88 -26.20 -2.44
N ASP A 300 34.19 -25.06 -2.25
CA ASP A 300 33.03 -24.87 -1.42
C ASP A 300 33.17 -24.75 0.10
N ASN A 301 33.10 -23.49 0.44
CA ASN A 301 32.63 -22.96 1.68
C ASN A 301 31.18 -23.43 1.96
N PHE A 302 30.98 -24.67 2.38
CA PHE A 302 29.72 -25.14 2.96
C PHE A 302 29.94 -25.26 4.47
N GLN A 303 29.35 -24.33 5.21
CA GLN A 303 29.21 -24.42 6.65
C GLN A 303 28.45 -25.72 6.98
N ASP A 304 29.15 -26.59 7.65
CA ASP A 304 28.67 -27.81 8.27
C ASP A 304 27.66 -27.45 9.37
N THR A 305 26.39 -27.31 9.02
CA THR A 305 25.31 -27.30 9.99
C THR A 305 25.03 -28.75 10.38
N SER A 306 25.75 -29.19 11.41
CA SER A 306 25.52 -30.45 12.07
C SER A 306 24.05 -30.60 12.48
N PRO A 307 23.45 -31.81 12.38
CA PRO A 307 22.04 -32.08 12.78
C PRO A 307 21.75 -31.84 14.28
N SER A 308 22.75 -31.55 15.08
CA SER A 308 22.61 -31.26 16.52
C SER A 308 22.02 -29.88 16.84
N THR A 309 22.06 -28.92 15.90
CA THR A 309 21.51 -27.56 16.10
C THR A 309 20.02 -27.47 15.77
N LEU A 310 19.50 -28.35 14.92
CA LEU A 310 18.04 -28.39 14.64
C LEU A 310 17.23 -28.98 15.81
N GLY A 311 17.80 -29.92 16.54
CA GLY A 311 17.16 -30.50 17.72
C GLY A 311 17.02 -29.53 18.89
N SER A 312 18.01 -28.64 19.08
CA SER A 312 18.00 -27.64 20.16
C SER A 312 17.06 -26.46 19.85
N SER A 313 16.95 -26.04 18.60
CA SER A 313 16.03 -24.95 18.21
C SER A 313 14.56 -25.38 18.26
N ILE A 314 14.24 -26.62 17.90
CA ILE A 314 12.87 -27.16 18.02
C ILE A 314 12.48 -27.27 19.50
N GLN A 315 13.37 -27.72 20.36
CA GLN A 315 13.14 -27.81 21.81
C GLN A 315 12.93 -26.42 22.43
N GLU A 316 13.73 -25.45 22.06
CA GLU A 316 13.62 -24.07 22.55
C GLU A 316 12.32 -23.38 22.10
N ILE A 317 11.84 -23.65 20.88
CA ILE A 317 10.56 -23.16 20.37
C ILE A 317 9.39 -23.84 21.10
N THR A 318 9.50 -25.15 21.34
CA THR A 318 8.47 -25.89 22.06
C THR A 318 8.33 -25.41 23.49
N ASP A 319 9.45 -25.17 24.19
CA ASP A 319 9.48 -24.66 25.57
C ASP A 319 8.90 -23.24 25.65
N ARG A 320 9.20 -22.35 24.69
CA ARG A 320 8.59 -21.01 24.63
C ARG A 320 7.07 -21.07 24.43
N VAL A 321 6.59 -21.93 23.54
CA VAL A 321 5.15 -22.08 23.30
C VAL A 321 4.43 -22.63 24.54
N ILE A 322 5.03 -23.60 25.25
CA ILE A 322 4.48 -24.15 26.49
C ILE A 322 4.46 -23.08 27.60
N GLU A 323 5.50 -22.25 27.71
CA GLU A 323 5.57 -21.17 28.69
C GLU A 323 4.56 -20.06 28.40
N GLU A 324 4.33 -19.73 27.13
CA GLU A 324 3.31 -18.75 26.70
C GLU A 324 1.89 -19.25 26.95
N LEU A 325 1.63 -20.53 26.73
CA LEU A 325 0.34 -21.16 27.04
C LEU A 325 0.09 -21.21 28.56
N ARG A 326 1.11 -21.48 29.39
CA ARG A 326 1.00 -21.39 30.85
C ARG A 326 0.68 -19.99 31.34
N ARG A 327 1.35 -18.96 30.79
CA ARG A 327 1.06 -17.55 31.13
C ARG A 327 -0.34 -17.11 30.79
N ARG A 328 -0.95 -17.70 29.74
CA ARG A 328 -2.35 -17.43 29.37
C ARG A 328 -3.36 -18.15 30.25
N GLN A 329 -3.01 -19.30 30.81
CA GLN A 329 -3.86 -20.02 31.78
C GLN A 329 -3.88 -19.34 33.16
N ASP A 330 -2.78 -18.76 33.60
CA ASP A 330 -2.68 -18.04 34.90
C ASP A 330 -3.32 -16.65 34.88
N ARG A 331 -3.78 -16.15 33.71
CA ARG A 331 -4.51 -14.88 33.56
C ARG A 331 -6.03 -15.03 33.45
N ARG A 332 -6.57 -16.22 33.56
CA ARG A 332 -8.01 -16.47 33.70
C ARG A 332 -8.37 -16.84 35.12
#